data_b70b669d9da38be6fd7b2332c2b187e8
#
_entry.id   b70b669d9da38be6fd7b2332c2b187e8
#
_cell.length_a   1.000
_cell.length_b   1.000
_cell.length_c   1.000
_cell.angle_alpha   90.00
_cell.angle_beta   90.00
_cell.angle_gamma   90.00
#
_symmetry.space_group_name_H-M   'P 1'
#
loop_
_entity.id
_entity.type
_entity.pdbx_description
1 polymer ?
#
loop_
_entity_poly.entity_id
_entity_poly.type
_entity_poly.pdbx_seq_one_letter_code
_entity_poly.pdbx_strand_id
1 'polypeptide(L)'
;MRPWHRFIVPILAYFRKRRGQRIRRLFPDLQSYRVLDLGGSVHFWHETGLIDHVGHVDIYNVSHSEIQTQHRASDKFSIHIYDGATIPVPSNSYDLLLSNSVFEHIPPQARARVASEARRVGKRGFVQTPAKEFPVEPHFVMPFIHWLPRSWGRQFVRVSPWALLSRHKPAVQDAYWAEVQLLGKRDVSSLFPDDAVSSERFLGMPKAWIVTW
;
A
#
# COMPACT_ATOMS: atom_id res chain seq x y z
N MET A 1 1.81 27.21 -3.54
CA MET A 1 2.40 25.82 -3.59
C MET A 1 3.88 25.94 -3.30
N ARG A 2 4.41 25.20 -2.31
CA ARG A 2 5.84 25.25 -1.97
C ARG A 2 6.69 24.53 -3.04
N PRO A 3 7.92 25.02 -3.36
CA PRO A 3 8.69 24.58 -4.54
C PRO A 3 8.93 23.08 -4.65
N TRP A 4 9.14 22.37 -3.54
CA TRP A 4 9.43 20.93 -3.53
C TRP A 4 8.23 20.03 -3.91
N HIS A 5 6.97 20.49 -3.73
CA HIS A 5 5.78 19.80 -4.27
C HIS A 5 5.88 19.61 -5.79
N ARG A 6 6.46 20.57 -6.48
CA ARG A 6 6.62 20.52 -7.94
C ARG A 6 7.56 19.39 -8.38
N PHE A 7 8.46 18.96 -7.52
CA PHE A 7 9.43 17.87 -7.83
C PHE A 7 8.97 16.50 -7.36
N ILE A 8 8.35 16.40 -6.18
CA ILE A 8 7.98 15.11 -5.59
C ILE A 8 6.70 14.55 -6.22
N VAL A 9 5.68 15.38 -6.46
CA VAL A 9 4.40 14.95 -7.03
C VAL A 9 4.55 14.26 -8.39
N PRO A 10 5.33 14.80 -9.36
CA PRO A 10 5.56 14.11 -10.63
C PRO A 10 6.25 12.75 -10.49
N ILE A 11 7.21 12.64 -9.58
CA ILE A 11 7.92 11.38 -9.32
C ILE A 11 6.95 10.32 -8.75
N LEU A 12 6.13 10.71 -7.78
CA LEU A 12 5.12 9.81 -7.21
C LEU A 12 4.10 9.38 -8.28
N ALA A 13 3.60 10.32 -9.08
CA ALA A 13 2.67 10.05 -10.17
C ALA A 13 3.27 9.11 -11.22
N TYR A 14 4.54 9.30 -11.56
CA TYR A 14 5.27 8.41 -12.48
C TYR A 14 5.29 6.96 -11.97
N PHE A 15 5.65 6.75 -10.68
CA PHE A 15 5.67 5.40 -10.11
C PHE A 15 4.27 4.79 -10.02
N ARG A 16 3.24 5.57 -9.69
CA ARG A 16 1.84 5.10 -9.66
C ARG A 16 1.39 4.65 -11.05
N LYS A 17 1.62 5.46 -12.07
CA LYS A 17 1.31 5.08 -13.47
C LYS A 17 2.07 3.82 -13.91
N ARG A 18 3.37 3.72 -13.62
CA ARG A 18 4.15 2.50 -13.92
C ARG A 18 3.61 1.27 -13.20
N ARG A 19 3.15 1.41 -11.97
CA ARG A 19 2.52 0.33 -11.21
C ARG A 19 1.21 -0.10 -11.85
N GLY A 20 0.35 0.83 -12.25
CA GLY A 20 -0.86 0.53 -13.01
C GLY A 20 -0.56 -0.22 -14.30
N GLN A 21 0.43 0.22 -15.07
CA GLN A 21 0.88 -0.49 -16.29
C GLN A 21 1.40 -1.90 -16.00
N ARG A 22 2.12 -2.08 -14.88
CA ARG A 22 2.61 -3.40 -14.47
C ARG A 22 1.45 -4.33 -14.10
N ILE A 23 0.48 -3.86 -13.32
CA ILE A 23 -0.71 -4.63 -12.94
C ILE A 23 -1.46 -5.06 -14.21
N ARG A 24 -1.69 -4.17 -15.16
CA ARG A 24 -2.34 -4.50 -16.44
C ARG A 24 -1.62 -5.55 -17.26
N ARG A 25 -0.27 -5.52 -17.27
CA ARG A 25 0.53 -6.54 -17.98
C ARG A 25 0.44 -7.90 -17.30
N LEU A 26 0.40 -7.93 -15.97
CA LEU A 26 0.30 -9.17 -15.19
C LEU A 26 -1.11 -9.77 -15.24
N PHE A 27 -2.12 -8.90 -15.34
CA PHE A 27 -3.53 -9.27 -15.32
C PHE A 27 -4.27 -8.64 -16.52
N PRO A 28 -4.10 -9.17 -17.72
CA PRO A 28 -4.66 -8.59 -18.96
C PRO A 28 -6.21 -8.59 -18.95
N ASP A 29 -6.82 -9.56 -18.30
CA ASP A 29 -8.27 -9.73 -18.22
C ASP A 29 -8.90 -9.00 -17.02
N LEU A 30 -8.22 -8.01 -16.46
CA LEU A 30 -8.63 -7.27 -15.24
C LEU A 30 -10.07 -6.75 -15.30
N GLN A 31 -10.57 -6.42 -16.49
CA GLN A 31 -11.93 -5.93 -16.67
C GLN A 31 -12.99 -6.97 -16.33
N SER A 32 -12.70 -8.26 -16.54
CA SER A 32 -13.60 -9.37 -16.23
C SER A 32 -13.44 -9.94 -14.83
N TYR A 33 -12.38 -9.53 -14.10
CA TYR A 33 -12.09 -10.07 -12.79
C TYR A 33 -12.98 -9.47 -11.70
N ARG A 34 -13.36 -10.32 -10.74
CA ARG A 34 -13.78 -9.86 -9.42
C ARG A 34 -12.52 -9.49 -8.64
N VAL A 35 -12.39 -8.23 -8.32
CA VAL A 35 -11.20 -7.70 -7.65
C VAL A 35 -11.51 -7.32 -6.21
N LEU A 36 -10.67 -7.80 -5.26
CA LEU A 36 -10.64 -7.31 -3.90
C LEU A 36 -9.42 -6.41 -3.72
N ASP A 37 -9.62 -5.18 -3.26
CA ASP A 37 -8.54 -4.25 -2.88
C ASP A 37 -8.46 -4.17 -1.35
N LEU A 38 -7.46 -4.83 -0.78
CA LEU A 38 -7.25 -4.93 0.66
C LEU A 38 -6.52 -3.69 1.18
N GLY A 39 -7.18 -2.92 2.04
CA GLY A 39 -6.68 -1.63 2.56
C GLY A 39 -6.60 -0.53 1.50
N GLY A 40 -7.28 -0.73 0.36
CA GLY A 40 -7.18 0.14 -0.79
C GLY A 40 -8.00 1.42 -0.71
N SER A 41 -7.89 2.21 -1.77
CA SER A 41 -8.65 3.45 -1.91
C SER A 41 -9.07 3.70 -3.36
N VAL A 42 -10.23 4.31 -3.56
CA VAL A 42 -10.71 4.76 -4.88
C VAL A 42 -9.68 5.66 -5.58
N HIS A 43 -8.95 6.46 -4.79
CA HIS A 43 -7.89 7.35 -5.29
C HIS A 43 -6.75 6.59 -5.98
N PHE A 44 -6.33 5.44 -5.45
CA PHE A 44 -5.31 4.60 -6.08
C PHE A 44 -5.72 4.16 -7.50
N TRP A 45 -6.98 3.77 -7.70
CA TRP A 45 -7.49 3.31 -8.99
C TRP A 45 -7.51 4.43 -10.03
N HIS A 46 -7.83 5.65 -9.60
CA HIS A 46 -7.76 6.83 -10.47
C HIS A 46 -6.32 7.21 -10.82
N GLU A 47 -5.42 7.30 -9.84
CA GLU A 47 -4.04 7.75 -10.06
C GLU A 47 -3.20 6.77 -10.89
N THR A 48 -3.50 5.49 -10.79
CA THR A 48 -2.84 4.45 -11.60
C THR A 48 -3.41 4.32 -12.99
N GLY A 49 -4.61 4.88 -13.25
CA GLY A 49 -5.38 4.71 -14.48
C GLY A 49 -6.01 3.31 -14.61
N LEU A 50 -6.08 2.54 -13.51
CA LEU A 50 -6.68 1.21 -13.51
C LEU A 50 -8.21 1.25 -13.55
N ILE A 51 -8.82 2.38 -13.15
CA ILE A 51 -10.28 2.56 -13.15
C ILE A 51 -10.92 2.30 -14.52
N ASP A 52 -10.20 2.61 -15.60
CA ASP A 52 -10.70 2.43 -16.97
C ASP A 52 -10.59 0.96 -17.45
N HIS A 53 -9.92 0.11 -16.66
CA HIS A 53 -9.58 -1.27 -17.01
C HIS A 53 -10.16 -2.30 -16.03
N VAL A 54 -11.01 -1.90 -15.11
CA VAL A 54 -11.66 -2.76 -14.13
C VAL A 54 -13.18 -2.67 -14.28
N GLY A 55 -13.88 -3.80 -14.09
CA GLY A 55 -15.34 -3.84 -14.08
C GLY A 55 -15.88 -3.38 -12.72
N HIS A 56 -15.48 -4.07 -11.65
CA HIS A 56 -15.87 -3.78 -10.27
C HIS A 56 -14.78 -4.14 -9.29
N VAL A 57 -14.68 -3.36 -8.19
CA VAL A 57 -13.71 -3.55 -7.11
C VAL A 57 -14.41 -3.49 -5.75
N ASP A 58 -14.25 -4.53 -4.97
CA ASP A 58 -14.61 -4.55 -3.55
C ASP A 58 -13.40 -4.09 -2.72
N ILE A 59 -13.51 -2.93 -2.07
CA ILE A 59 -12.46 -2.37 -1.21
C ILE A 59 -12.75 -2.76 0.24
N TYR A 60 -11.79 -3.42 0.90
CA TYR A 60 -11.90 -3.83 2.30
C TYR A 60 -10.97 -3.01 3.18
N ASN A 61 -11.53 -2.28 4.15
CA ASN A 61 -10.80 -1.44 5.11
C ASN A 61 -11.20 -1.77 6.55
N VAL A 62 -10.37 -1.35 7.52
CA VAL A 62 -10.57 -1.61 8.95
C VAL A 62 -11.31 -0.47 9.67
N SER A 63 -11.49 0.69 9.02
CA SER A 63 -12.18 1.82 9.63
C SER A 63 -12.99 2.65 8.65
N HIS A 64 -14.08 3.26 9.18
CA HIS A 64 -14.92 4.18 8.41
C HIS A 64 -14.23 5.52 8.08
N SER A 65 -13.22 5.93 8.83
CA SER A 65 -12.50 7.19 8.58
C SER A 65 -11.78 7.19 7.24
N GLU A 66 -11.34 6.03 6.77
CA GLU A 66 -10.73 5.88 5.45
C GLU A 66 -11.76 5.96 4.32
N ILE A 67 -13.01 5.59 4.60
CA ILE A 67 -14.12 5.67 3.63
C ILE A 67 -14.53 7.12 3.38
N GLN A 68 -14.59 7.94 4.42
CA GLN A 68 -15.07 9.34 4.31
C GLN A 68 -14.21 10.22 3.41
N THR A 69 -12.95 9.86 3.21
CA THR A 69 -12.05 10.55 2.27
C THR A 69 -12.25 10.13 0.81
N GLN A 70 -13.11 9.14 0.54
CA GLN A 70 -13.26 8.51 -0.76
C GLN A 70 -14.48 9.01 -1.57
N HIS A 71 -14.80 10.30 -1.49
CA HIS A 71 -16.01 10.97 -2.05
C HIS A 71 -16.21 10.91 -3.58
N ARG A 72 -15.60 10.01 -4.29
CA ARG A 72 -15.91 9.72 -5.70
C ARG A 72 -16.32 8.26 -5.86
N ALA A 73 -17.39 7.88 -5.19
CA ALA A 73 -18.03 6.59 -5.46
C ALA A 73 -18.51 6.58 -6.92
N SER A 74 -17.81 5.87 -7.77
CA SER A 74 -18.38 5.41 -9.03
C SER A 74 -19.06 4.07 -8.73
N ASP A 75 -20.03 3.68 -9.56
CA ASP A 75 -20.72 2.38 -9.46
C ASP A 75 -19.77 1.17 -9.55
N LYS A 76 -18.49 1.43 -9.82
CA LYS A 76 -17.43 0.41 -9.90
C LYS A 76 -16.87 -0.02 -8.53
N PHE A 77 -17.23 0.65 -7.44
CA PHE A 77 -16.63 0.37 -6.12
C PHE A 77 -17.68 0.04 -5.08
N SER A 78 -17.47 -1.06 -4.36
CA SER A 78 -18.16 -1.38 -3.10
C SER A 78 -17.15 -1.30 -1.96
N ILE A 79 -17.51 -0.65 -0.84
CA ILE A 79 -16.61 -0.46 0.29
C ILE A 79 -17.14 -1.26 1.47
N HIS A 80 -16.27 -2.10 2.04
CA HIS A 80 -16.56 -3.01 3.13
C HIS A 80 -15.66 -2.72 4.31
N ILE A 81 -16.19 -2.85 5.53
CA ILE A 81 -15.41 -2.84 6.76
C ILE A 81 -15.25 -4.26 7.26
N TYR A 82 -14.04 -4.60 7.70
CA TYR A 82 -13.73 -5.89 8.29
C TYR A 82 -12.84 -5.72 9.55
N ASP A 83 -12.60 -6.79 10.27
CA ASP A 83 -11.92 -6.79 11.57
C ASP A 83 -10.39 -6.64 11.49
N GLY A 84 -9.82 -6.53 10.29
CA GLY A 84 -8.36 -6.48 10.07
C GLY A 84 -7.67 -7.83 10.21
N ALA A 85 -8.41 -8.91 10.43
CA ALA A 85 -7.86 -10.23 10.67
C ALA A 85 -8.43 -11.31 9.75
N THR A 86 -9.75 -11.33 9.53
CA THR A 86 -10.43 -12.34 8.70
C THR A 86 -11.31 -11.63 7.67
N ILE A 87 -11.07 -11.89 6.40
CA ILE A 87 -11.89 -11.36 5.31
C ILE A 87 -13.17 -12.22 5.22
N PRO A 88 -14.39 -11.65 5.41
CA PRO A 88 -15.61 -12.40 5.58
C PRO A 88 -16.19 -12.95 4.27
N VAL A 89 -15.36 -13.64 3.50
CA VAL A 89 -15.73 -14.27 2.24
C VAL A 89 -15.09 -15.67 2.12
N PRO A 90 -15.69 -16.60 1.34
CA PRO A 90 -15.11 -17.92 1.10
C PRO A 90 -13.73 -17.86 0.42
N SER A 91 -12.98 -18.96 0.47
CA SER A 91 -11.72 -19.12 -0.26
C SER A 91 -11.94 -18.99 -1.76
N ASN A 92 -10.96 -18.40 -2.45
CA ASN A 92 -10.98 -18.21 -3.92
C ASN A 92 -12.20 -17.42 -4.45
N SER A 93 -12.79 -16.56 -3.62
CA SER A 93 -13.96 -15.74 -4.00
C SER A 93 -13.64 -14.65 -5.00
N TYR A 94 -12.39 -14.26 -5.11
CA TYR A 94 -11.92 -13.19 -6.01
C TYR A 94 -10.89 -13.72 -7.01
N ASP A 95 -10.96 -13.23 -8.23
CA ASP A 95 -10.00 -13.59 -9.28
C ASP A 95 -8.65 -12.91 -9.06
N LEU A 96 -8.68 -11.71 -8.45
CA LEU A 96 -7.49 -10.96 -8.03
C LEU A 96 -7.68 -10.35 -6.66
N LEU A 97 -6.72 -10.58 -5.75
CA LEU A 97 -6.51 -9.74 -4.57
C LEU A 97 -5.39 -8.74 -4.86
N LEU A 98 -5.68 -7.46 -4.65
CA LEU A 98 -4.71 -6.38 -4.72
C LEU A 98 -4.53 -5.78 -3.33
N SER A 99 -3.29 -5.45 -2.96
CA SER A 99 -2.97 -4.69 -1.75
C SER A 99 -1.78 -3.79 -2.02
N ASN A 100 -1.96 -2.48 -1.82
CA ASN A 100 -0.93 -1.51 -2.15
C ASN A 100 -0.62 -0.59 -0.98
N SER A 101 0.59 -0.69 -0.44
CA SER A 101 1.06 0.11 0.70
C SER A 101 0.17 -0.05 1.94
N VAL A 102 -0.03 -1.31 2.35
CA VAL A 102 -0.88 -1.68 3.49
C VAL A 102 -0.08 -2.48 4.53
N PHE A 103 0.76 -3.42 4.10
CA PHE A 103 1.46 -4.34 5.00
C PHE A 103 2.39 -3.64 5.99
N GLU A 104 2.93 -2.47 5.65
CA GLU A 104 3.72 -1.62 6.53
C GLU A 104 2.92 -1.01 7.68
N HIS A 105 1.59 -0.92 7.55
CA HIS A 105 0.65 -0.42 8.59
C HIS A 105 0.10 -1.54 9.46
N ILE A 106 0.19 -2.80 9.03
CA ILE A 106 -0.28 -3.94 9.80
C ILE A 106 0.71 -4.23 10.93
N PRO A 107 0.24 -4.37 12.19
CA PRO A 107 1.10 -4.79 13.29
C PRO A 107 1.86 -6.08 12.97
N PRO A 108 3.17 -6.20 13.28
CA PRO A 108 3.99 -7.34 12.88
C PRO A 108 3.40 -8.71 13.23
N GLN A 109 2.76 -8.82 14.40
CA GLN A 109 2.14 -10.05 14.87
C GLN A 109 0.88 -10.47 14.07
N ALA A 110 0.26 -9.55 13.36
CA ALA A 110 -0.93 -9.81 12.53
C ALA A 110 -0.58 -10.08 11.05
N ARG A 111 0.61 -9.70 10.60
CA ARG A 111 0.99 -9.76 9.16
C ARG A 111 0.86 -11.14 8.55
N ALA A 112 1.32 -12.18 9.26
CA ALA A 112 1.27 -13.55 8.76
C ALA A 112 -0.18 -14.01 8.55
N ARG A 113 -1.07 -13.66 9.48
CA ARG A 113 -2.50 -13.96 9.34
C ARG A 113 -3.13 -13.25 8.16
N VAL A 114 -2.86 -11.95 8.00
CA VAL A 114 -3.41 -11.16 6.87
C VAL A 114 -2.85 -11.65 5.54
N ALA A 115 -1.56 -12.04 5.47
CA ALA A 115 -0.98 -12.64 4.28
C ALA A 115 -1.65 -13.97 3.90
N SER A 116 -1.90 -14.84 4.89
CA SER A 116 -2.63 -16.09 4.70
C SER A 116 -4.07 -15.85 4.23
N GLU A 117 -4.77 -14.87 4.80
CA GLU A 117 -6.12 -14.49 4.36
C GLU A 117 -6.13 -13.93 2.94
N ALA A 118 -5.15 -13.10 2.58
CA ALA A 118 -4.99 -12.61 1.23
C ALA A 118 -4.83 -13.75 0.22
N ARG A 119 -3.99 -14.74 0.55
CA ARG A 119 -3.81 -15.95 -0.27
C ARG A 119 -5.06 -16.81 -0.33
N ARG A 120 -5.79 -16.94 0.78
CA ARG A 120 -7.03 -17.73 0.85
C ARG A 120 -8.11 -17.17 -0.06
N VAL A 121 -8.25 -15.85 -0.12
CA VAL A 121 -9.37 -15.18 -0.77
C VAL A 121 -9.15 -14.97 -2.26
N GLY A 122 -7.91 -14.63 -2.67
CA GLY A 122 -7.57 -14.34 -4.05
C GLY A 122 -6.96 -15.53 -4.80
N LYS A 123 -7.56 -15.93 -5.92
CA LYS A 123 -6.97 -16.94 -6.84
C LYS A 123 -5.60 -16.47 -7.36
N ARG A 124 -5.45 -15.17 -7.59
CA ARG A 124 -4.22 -14.46 -7.97
C ARG A 124 -4.02 -13.30 -7.02
N GLY A 125 -2.80 -12.80 -6.90
CA GLY A 125 -2.54 -11.67 -6.04
C GLY A 125 -1.45 -10.73 -6.53
N PHE A 126 -1.58 -9.49 -6.09
CA PHE A 126 -0.59 -8.45 -6.23
C PHE A 126 -0.51 -7.66 -4.93
N VAL A 127 0.55 -7.89 -4.16
CA VAL A 127 0.82 -7.16 -2.91
C VAL A 127 2.06 -6.31 -3.11
N GLN A 128 1.95 -5.01 -2.83
CA GLN A 128 3.07 -4.08 -2.87
C GLN A 128 3.26 -3.40 -1.51
N THR A 129 4.50 -3.31 -1.04
CA THR A 129 4.89 -2.55 0.15
C THR A 129 6.19 -1.80 -0.09
N PRO A 130 6.39 -0.59 0.45
CA PRO A 130 7.66 0.13 0.36
C PRO A 130 8.81 -0.69 0.94
N ALA A 131 9.96 -0.67 0.27
CA ALA A 131 11.13 -1.44 0.68
C ALA A 131 11.88 -0.73 1.82
N LYS A 132 12.15 -1.46 2.91
CA LYS A 132 12.98 -0.98 4.03
C LYS A 132 14.40 -0.64 3.60
N GLU A 133 14.88 -1.28 2.54
CA GLU A 133 16.21 -1.05 1.97
C GLU A 133 16.32 0.24 1.17
N PHE A 134 15.19 0.88 0.84
CA PHE A 134 15.21 2.15 0.11
C PHE A 134 15.57 3.30 1.06
N PRO A 135 16.52 4.19 0.68
CA PRO A 135 17.03 5.20 1.61
C PRO A 135 16.02 6.27 2.03
N VAL A 136 14.94 6.48 1.27
CA VAL A 136 13.91 7.47 1.61
C VAL A 136 12.67 6.78 2.15
N GLU A 137 12.28 7.14 3.36
CA GLU A 137 11.04 6.72 3.96
C GLU A 137 9.88 7.49 3.30
N PRO A 138 8.94 6.80 2.59
CA PRO A 138 7.99 7.49 1.72
C PRO A 138 6.88 8.23 2.46
N HIS A 139 6.48 7.79 3.68
CA HIS A 139 5.38 8.40 4.43
C HIS A 139 5.78 9.75 5.02
N PHE A 140 7.01 9.88 5.47
CA PHE A 140 7.55 11.12 6.03
C PHE A 140 8.37 11.92 5.01
N VAL A 141 8.65 11.32 3.83
CA VAL A 141 9.52 11.88 2.77
C VAL A 141 10.90 12.26 3.34
N MET A 142 11.45 11.38 4.19
CA MET A 142 12.65 11.64 4.95
C MET A 142 13.74 10.60 4.67
N PRO A 143 14.97 10.99 4.29
CA PRO A 143 16.04 10.05 4.07
C PRO A 143 16.50 9.40 5.39
N PHE A 144 16.77 8.09 5.35
CA PHE A 144 17.41 7.27 6.39
C PHE A 144 16.69 7.19 7.74
N ILE A 145 15.57 7.88 7.95
CA ILE A 145 14.87 7.98 9.24
C ILE A 145 14.46 6.61 9.81
N HIS A 146 14.02 5.68 8.96
CA HIS A 146 13.59 4.33 9.35
C HIS A 146 14.75 3.37 9.65
N TRP A 147 16.00 3.77 9.37
CA TRP A 147 17.21 3.03 9.76
C TRP A 147 17.75 3.47 11.12
N LEU A 148 17.29 4.61 11.64
CA LEU A 148 17.67 5.09 12.96
C LEU A 148 16.95 4.31 14.08
N PRO A 149 17.50 4.28 15.30
CA PRO A 149 16.76 3.83 16.47
C PRO A 149 15.41 4.55 16.57
N ARG A 150 14.34 3.81 16.91
CA ARG A 150 12.95 4.34 16.89
C ARG A 150 12.79 5.64 17.69
N SER A 151 13.48 5.78 18.81
CA SER A 151 13.47 6.98 19.65
C SER A 151 14.04 8.22 18.92
N TRP A 152 15.08 8.04 18.13
CA TRP A 152 15.68 9.12 17.33
C TRP A 152 14.81 9.45 16.13
N GLY A 153 14.39 8.45 15.39
CA GLY A 153 13.48 8.61 14.25
C GLY A 153 12.22 9.41 14.63
N ARG A 154 11.62 9.14 15.78
CA ARG A 154 10.49 9.89 16.32
C ARG A 154 10.73 11.40 16.41
N GLN A 155 11.95 11.83 16.78
CA GLN A 155 12.28 13.24 16.86
C GLN A 155 12.41 13.88 15.48
N PHE A 156 13.03 13.16 14.53
CA PHE A 156 13.19 13.63 13.16
C PHE A 156 11.85 13.70 12.40
N VAL A 157 10.85 12.88 12.75
CA VAL A 157 9.50 12.99 12.15
C VAL A 157 8.96 14.41 12.28
N ARG A 158 9.18 15.09 13.40
CA ARG A 158 8.65 16.44 13.67
C ARG A 158 9.16 17.52 12.71
N VAL A 159 10.33 17.31 12.14
CA VAL A 159 10.93 18.22 11.13
C VAL A 159 10.83 17.66 9.71
N SER A 160 10.15 16.53 9.54
CA SER A 160 9.95 15.92 8.23
C SER A 160 9.08 16.80 7.32
N PRO A 161 9.26 16.72 6.01
CA PRO A 161 8.37 17.37 5.06
C PRO A 161 6.89 17.07 5.29
N TRP A 162 6.56 15.83 5.64
CA TRP A 162 5.19 15.43 5.96
C TRP A 162 4.64 16.19 7.18
N ALA A 163 5.38 16.24 8.30
CA ALA A 163 4.93 16.93 9.50
C ALA A 163 4.76 18.44 9.29
N LEU A 164 5.69 19.05 8.56
CA LEU A 164 5.67 20.50 8.26
C LEU A 164 4.49 20.90 7.37
N LEU A 165 4.00 19.96 6.55
CA LEU A 165 2.87 20.23 5.64
C LEU A 165 1.53 19.86 6.24
N SER A 166 1.43 18.69 6.84
CA SER A 166 0.19 18.20 7.41
C SER A 166 -0.24 18.99 8.65
N ARG A 167 0.73 19.63 9.34
CA ARG A 167 0.53 20.40 10.59
C ARG A 167 -0.20 19.59 11.68
N HIS A 168 -0.08 18.28 11.64
CA HIS A 168 -0.65 17.41 12.67
C HIS A 168 -0.01 17.69 14.04
N LYS A 169 -0.81 17.51 15.10
CA LYS A 169 -0.33 17.59 16.49
C LYS A 169 0.76 16.54 16.74
N PRO A 170 1.72 16.78 17.64
CA PRO A 170 2.80 15.83 17.94
C PRO A 170 2.32 14.43 18.28
N ALA A 171 1.21 14.30 19.01
CA ALA A 171 0.63 12.98 19.35
C ALA A 171 0.20 12.18 18.11
N VAL A 172 -0.37 12.83 17.08
CA VAL A 172 -0.73 12.19 15.80
C VAL A 172 0.51 11.77 15.03
N GLN A 173 1.54 12.62 15.02
CA GLN A 173 2.82 12.30 14.38
C GLN A 173 3.50 11.10 15.04
N ASP A 174 3.47 11.04 16.37
CA ASP A 174 4.04 9.94 17.16
C ASP A 174 3.27 8.62 16.91
N ALA A 175 1.93 8.67 16.86
CA ALA A 175 1.09 7.52 16.56
C ALA A 175 1.37 6.97 15.15
N TYR A 176 1.42 7.85 14.14
CA TYR A 176 1.70 7.47 12.77
C TYR A 176 3.13 6.88 12.61
N TRP A 177 4.12 7.46 13.29
CA TRP A 177 5.47 6.89 13.34
C TRP A 177 5.51 5.51 13.99
N ALA A 178 4.71 5.30 15.04
CA ALA A 178 4.62 4.00 15.71
C ALA A 178 3.97 2.93 14.82
N GLU A 179 2.97 3.32 14.04
CA GLU A 179 2.21 2.46 13.13
C GLU A 179 3.07 2.00 11.95
N VAL A 180 3.73 2.93 11.24
CA VAL A 180 4.48 2.63 10.03
C VAL A 180 5.75 1.82 10.33
N GLN A 181 5.81 0.60 9.78
CA GLN A 181 6.97 -0.29 9.92
C GLN A 181 7.28 -0.96 8.58
N LEU A 182 8.23 -0.38 7.82
CA LEU A 182 8.63 -0.88 6.51
C LEU A 182 9.17 -2.32 6.57
N LEU A 183 8.89 -3.09 5.53
CA LEU A 183 9.31 -4.48 5.39
C LEU A 183 10.55 -4.58 4.51
N GLY A 184 11.52 -5.40 4.93
CA GLY A 184 12.63 -5.82 4.09
C GLY A 184 12.27 -7.02 3.22
N LYS A 185 13.16 -7.37 2.27
CA LYS A 185 12.96 -8.52 1.39
C LYS A 185 12.68 -9.81 2.16
N ARG A 186 13.45 -10.05 3.24
CA ARG A 186 13.30 -11.25 4.07
C ARG A 186 11.93 -11.33 4.74
N ASP A 187 11.44 -10.19 5.26
CA ASP A 187 10.13 -10.11 5.90
C ASP A 187 9.03 -10.46 4.90
N VAL A 188 9.08 -9.88 3.70
CA VAL A 188 8.10 -10.15 2.63
C VAL A 188 8.16 -11.62 2.17
N SER A 189 9.37 -12.17 1.96
CA SER A 189 9.52 -13.58 1.57
C SER A 189 9.07 -14.57 2.65
N SER A 190 9.17 -14.20 3.93
CA SER A 190 8.65 -15.06 5.01
C SER A 190 7.13 -15.02 5.13
N LEU A 191 6.49 -13.90 4.76
CA LEU A 191 5.04 -13.78 4.73
C LEU A 191 4.40 -14.51 3.52
N PHE A 192 5.15 -14.64 2.44
CA PHE A 192 4.72 -15.22 1.16
C PHE A 192 5.80 -16.19 0.64
N PRO A 193 6.01 -17.34 1.35
CA PRO A 193 7.15 -18.21 1.08
C PRO A 193 7.12 -18.90 -0.28
N ASP A 194 5.92 -19.18 -0.80
CA ASP A 194 5.71 -19.91 -2.06
C ASP A 194 5.47 -18.97 -3.26
N ASP A 195 5.53 -17.65 -3.04
CA ASP A 195 5.12 -16.68 -4.03
C ASP A 195 6.32 -15.93 -4.65
N ALA A 196 6.12 -15.41 -5.86
CA ALA A 196 7.15 -14.67 -6.57
C ALA A 196 7.36 -13.28 -5.96
N VAL A 197 8.55 -13.04 -5.40
CA VAL A 197 8.95 -11.73 -4.87
C VAL A 197 9.84 -10.99 -5.86
N SER A 198 9.40 -9.83 -6.29
CA SER A 198 10.11 -8.94 -7.21
C SER A 198 10.19 -7.52 -6.65
N SER A 199 10.92 -6.61 -7.31
CA SER A 199 11.06 -5.24 -6.84
C SER A 199 10.64 -4.20 -7.88
N GLU A 200 10.09 -3.09 -7.40
CA GLU A 200 10.06 -1.82 -8.12
C GLU A 200 11.35 -1.07 -7.78
N ARG A 201 12.14 -0.69 -8.80
CA ARG A 201 13.46 -0.08 -8.59
C ARG A 201 13.48 1.40 -8.95
N PHE A 202 14.29 2.15 -8.21
CA PHE A 202 14.65 3.51 -8.51
C PHE A 202 16.16 3.70 -8.32
N LEU A 203 16.85 4.20 -9.34
CA LEU A 203 18.32 4.34 -9.34
C LEU A 203 19.06 3.04 -8.93
N GLY A 204 18.59 1.89 -9.42
CA GLY A 204 19.16 0.60 -9.10
C GLY A 204 18.76 0.00 -7.75
N MET A 205 18.24 0.78 -6.81
CA MET A 205 17.82 0.34 -5.48
C MET A 205 16.35 -0.14 -5.45
N PRO A 206 16.01 -1.16 -4.65
CA PRO A 206 14.63 -1.57 -4.46
C PRO A 206 13.86 -0.48 -3.73
N LYS A 207 12.85 0.11 -4.40
CA LYS A 207 11.96 1.13 -3.83
C LYS A 207 10.72 0.51 -3.18
N ALA A 208 10.28 -0.61 -3.72
CA ALA A 208 9.17 -1.37 -3.18
C ALA A 208 9.35 -2.86 -3.47
N TRP A 209 8.85 -3.70 -2.61
CA TRP A 209 8.69 -5.14 -2.83
C TRP A 209 7.31 -5.42 -3.40
N ILE A 210 7.25 -6.36 -4.33
CA ILE A 210 6.01 -6.79 -4.97
C ILE A 210 5.96 -8.31 -4.92
N VAL A 211 4.88 -8.83 -4.39
CA VAL A 211 4.54 -10.24 -4.36
C VAL A 211 3.45 -10.52 -5.37
N THR A 212 3.58 -11.62 -6.10
CA THR A 212 2.54 -12.10 -7.03
C THR A 212 2.40 -13.61 -6.95
N TRP A 213 1.17 -14.09 -7.04
CA TRP A 213 0.81 -15.50 -7.11
C TRP A 213 -0.27 -15.76 -8.14
#